data_dba536ee2936d7b7a21ebaa16dadd562
#
_entry.id   dba536ee2936d7b7a21ebaa16dadd562
#
_cell.length_a   1.000
_cell.length_b   1.000
_cell.length_c   1.000
_cell.angle_alpha   90.00
_cell.angle_beta   90.00
_cell.angle_gamma   90.00
#
_symmetry.space_group_name_H-M   'P 1'
#
loop_
_entity.id
_entity.type
_entity.pdbx_description
1 polymer ?
#
loop_
_entity_poly.entity_id
_entity_poly.type
_entity_poly.pdbx_seq_one_letter_code
_entity_poly.pdbx_strand_id
1 'polypeptide(L)'
;PDDVVFLADCLSSREILDKYQIGFIYDVAGYLKTLEQVQAMTAKVFVPAHTEVTEDIADLAHYNIRKVHEIAERIVDLCAAPRGFEDILQQLFAAYGLTMSFEQYVLVGSTVRSYLAWLKDTGRLTALFEDGWMRWARV
;
A
#
# COMPACT_ATOMS: atom_id res chain seq x y z
N PRO A 1 32.59 -14.15 -1.12
CA PRO A 1 31.55 -13.22 -0.77
C PRO A 1 30.25 -13.95 -0.64
N ASP A 2 29.65 -13.74 0.45
CA ASP A 2 28.45 -14.41 0.86
C ASP A 2 27.30 -13.86 0.05
N ASP A 3 26.56 -14.73 -0.60
CA ASP A 3 25.41 -14.37 -1.42
C ASP A 3 24.23 -14.02 -0.50
N VAL A 4 24.33 -12.87 0.16
CA VAL A 4 23.38 -12.35 1.15
C VAL A 4 22.86 -11.00 0.68
N VAL A 5 21.53 -10.81 0.70
CA VAL A 5 20.87 -9.56 0.35
C VAL A 5 20.15 -8.98 1.56
N PHE A 6 20.51 -7.76 1.93
CA PHE A 6 19.83 -6.99 2.97
C PHE A 6 18.71 -6.15 2.34
N LEU A 7 17.47 -6.38 2.74
CA LEU A 7 16.29 -5.79 2.13
C LEU A 7 15.77 -4.55 2.89
N ALA A 8 16.26 -4.28 4.11
CA ALA A 8 15.75 -3.20 4.96
C ALA A 8 14.22 -3.25 5.08
N ASP A 9 13.54 -2.11 4.98
CA ASP A 9 12.08 -1.96 5.16
C ASP A 9 11.29 -2.14 3.86
N CYS A 10 11.84 -2.79 2.84
CA CYS A 10 11.19 -2.85 1.53
C CYS A 10 9.98 -3.80 1.47
N LEU A 11 9.75 -4.62 2.49
CA LEU A 11 8.57 -5.48 2.59
C LEU A 11 8.22 -5.79 4.04
N SER A 12 6.98 -6.26 4.25
CA SER A 12 6.44 -6.63 5.55
C SER A 12 6.12 -8.12 5.61
N SER A 13 6.16 -8.71 6.81
CA SER A 13 5.73 -10.09 7.03
C SER A 13 4.23 -10.25 6.79
N ARG A 14 3.78 -11.48 6.53
CA ARG A 14 2.34 -11.79 6.40
C ARG A 14 1.58 -11.40 7.66
N GLU A 15 2.13 -11.70 8.84
CA GLU A 15 1.51 -11.40 10.13
C GLU A 15 1.28 -9.89 10.31
N ILE A 16 2.27 -9.07 9.96
CA ILE A 16 2.16 -7.61 10.01
C ILE A 16 1.10 -7.10 9.04
N LEU A 17 1.10 -7.59 7.79
CA LEU A 17 0.11 -7.20 6.79
C LEU A 17 -1.31 -7.62 7.19
N ASP A 18 -1.47 -8.81 7.74
CA ASP A 18 -2.78 -9.32 8.18
C ASP A 18 -3.30 -8.56 9.40
N LYS A 19 -2.41 -8.09 10.27
CA LYS A 19 -2.77 -7.34 11.48
C LYS A 19 -3.08 -5.87 11.21
N TYR A 20 -2.21 -5.19 10.47
CA TYR A 20 -2.29 -3.75 10.25
C TYR A 20 -2.95 -3.37 8.92
N GLN A 21 -3.04 -4.30 7.98
CA GLN A 21 -3.66 -4.17 6.65
C GLN A 21 -2.99 -3.11 5.76
N ILE A 22 -2.98 -1.86 6.19
CA ILE A 22 -2.43 -0.74 5.43
C ILE A 22 -1.13 -0.30 6.10
N GLY A 23 0.02 -0.66 5.49
CA GLY A 23 1.34 -0.19 5.92
C GLY A 23 1.65 1.21 5.41
N PHE A 24 2.74 1.80 5.91
CA PHE A 24 3.19 3.11 5.44
C PHE A 24 3.84 2.98 4.06
N ILE A 25 3.32 3.73 3.08
CA ILE A 25 3.85 3.82 1.72
C ILE A 25 3.84 5.29 1.30
N TYR A 26 5.01 5.83 1.00
CA TYR A 26 5.16 7.18 0.51
C TYR A 26 4.92 7.29 -1.01
N ASP A 27 5.47 6.36 -1.78
CA ASP A 27 5.39 6.28 -3.24
C ASP A 27 4.99 4.86 -3.65
N VAL A 28 3.75 4.69 -4.07
CA VAL A 28 3.20 3.37 -4.42
C VAL A 28 3.89 2.80 -5.66
N ALA A 29 4.13 3.59 -6.68
CA ALA A 29 4.81 3.14 -7.90
C ALA A 29 6.24 2.66 -7.60
N GLY A 30 6.99 3.45 -6.84
CA GLY A 30 8.35 3.11 -6.41
C GLY A 30 8.37 1.86 -5.52
N TYR A 31 7.41 1.74 -4.59
CA TYR A 31 7.27 0.58 -3.73
C TYR A 31 6.99 -0.71 -4.51
N LEU A 32 6.06 -0.68 -5.45
CA LEU A 32 5.77 -1.82 -6.33
C LEU A 32 6.97 -2.23 -7.16
N LYS A 33 7.68 -1.25 -7.74
CA LYS A 33 8.90 -1.51 -8.51
C LYS A 33 9.96 -2.20 -7.66
N THR A 34 10.16 -1.75 -6.44
CA THR A 34 11.10 -2.36 -5.48
C THR A 34 10.69 -3.80 -5.18
N LEU A 35 9.42 -4.07 -4.91
CA LEU A 35 8.90 -5.42 -4.64
C LEU A 35 9.08 -6.36 -5.83
N GLU A 36 8.84 -5.87 -7.05
CA GLU A 36 9.08 -6.64 -8.29
C GLU A 36 10.56 -6.99 -8.45
N GLN A 37 11.46 -6.05 -8.15
CA GLN A 37 12.89 -6.29 -8.17
C GLN A 37 13.31 -7.34 -7.12
N VAL A 38 12.78 -7.25 -5.90
CA VAL A 38 13.02 -8.22 -4.83
C VAL A 38 12.51 -9.60 -5.23
N GLN A 39 11.31 -9.68 -5.82
CA GLN A 39 10.73 -10.94 -6.29
C GLN A 39 11.59 -11.65 -7.33
N ALA A 40 12.29 -10.89 -8.18
CA ALA A 40 13.17 -11.41 -9.20
C ALA A 40 14.60 -11.70 -8.72
N MET A 41 14.96 -11.30 -7.50
CA MET A 41 16.30 -11.52 -6.95
C MET A 41 16.54 -12.99 -6.63
N THR A 42 17.79 -13.41 -6.81
CA THR A 42 18.30 -14.70 -6.34
C THR A 42 19.48 -14.49 -5.40
N ALA A 43 19.43 -15.09 -4.24
CA ALA A 43 20.50 -15.08 -3.26
C ALA A 43 20.39 -16.32 -2.37
N LYS A 44 21.46 -16.65 -1.65
CA LYS A 44 21.42 -17.73 -0.67
C LYS A 44 20.57 -17.38 0.54
N VAL A 45 20.62 -16.12 0.95
CA VAL A 45 19.91 -15.62 2.12
C VAL A 45 19.45 -14.19 1.91
N PHE A 46 18.20 -13.92 2.30
CA PHE A 46 17.60 -12.58 2.33
C PHE A 46 17.38 -12.15 3.79
N VAL A 47 17.77 -10.93 4.09
CA VAL A 47 17.68 -10.35 5.46
C VAL A 47 16.78 -9.10 5.41
N PRO A 48 15.47 -9.25 5.61
CA PRO A 48 14.57 -8.11 5.78
C PRO A 48 14.63 -7.54 7.20
N ALA A 49 14.25 -6.27 7.37
CA ALA A 49 14.34 -5.60 8.67
C ALA A 49 13.24 -6.04 9.66
N HIS A 50 12.05 -6.40 9.16
CA HIS A 50 10.85 -6.63 9.98
C HIS A 50 10.22 -8.00 9.78
N THR A 51 10.98 -8.98 9.32
CA THR A 51 10.53 -10.37 9.17
C THR A 51 11.72 -11.31 9.32
N GLU A 52 11.48 -12.61 9.29
CA GLU A 52 12.54 -13.62 9.43
C GLU A 52 13.46 -13.65 8.21
N VAL A 53 14.71 -14.00 8.48
CA VAL A 53 15.70 -14.32 7.45
C VAL A 53 15.21 -15.52 6.63
N THR A 54 15.31 -15.44 5.31
CA THR A 54 14.78 -16.47 4.43
C THR A 54 15.69 -16.74 3.23
N GLU A 55 15.63 -17.93 2.68
CA GLU A 55 16.26 -18.31 1.41
C GLU A 55 15.34 -18.05 0.21
N ASP A 56 14.04 -17.95 0.44
CA ASP A 56 13.03 -17.62 -0.58
C ASP A 56 12.22 -16.39 -0.16
N ILE A 57 12.38 -15.32 -0.90
CA ILE A 57 11.69 -14.05 -0.68
C ILE A 57 10.58 -13.80 -1.69
N ALA A 58 10.51 -14.58 -2.78
CA ALA A 58 9.61 -14.32 -3.89
C ALA A 58 8.14 -14.37 -3.47
N ASP A 59 7.76 -15.38 -2.69
CA ASP A 59 6.38 -15.53 -2.20
C ASP A 59 5.96 -14.38 -1.28
N LEU A 60 6.86 -13.93 -0.42
CA LEU A 60 6.59 -12.80 0.49
C LEU A 60 6.49 -11.48 -0.28
N ALA A 61 7.39 -11.25 -1.24
CA ALA A 61 7.31 -10.09 -2.12
C ALA A 61 5.99 -10.09 -2.91
N HIS A 62 5.59 -11.24 -3.45
CA HIS A 62 4.32 -11.39 -4.16
C HIS A 62 3.12 -11.09 -3.24
N TYR A 63 3.13 -11.55 -2.00
CA TYR A 63 2.08 -11.26 -1.02
C TYR A 63 1.96 -9.75 -0.74
N ASN A 64 3.10 -9.06 -0.58
CA ASN A 64 3.13 -7.61 -0.42
C ASN A 64 2.57 -6.88 -1.65
N ILE A 65 2.93 -7.31 -2.87
CA ILE A 65 2.40 -6.76 -4.12
C ILE A 65 0.87 -6.92 -4.19
N ARG A 66 0.37 -8.12 -3.90
CA ARG A 66 -1.07 -8.40 -3.90
C ARG A 66 -1.82 -7.52 -2.92
N LYS A 67 -1.24 -7.26 -1.74
CA LYS A 67 -1.86 -6.38 -0.73
C LYS A 67 -1.98 -4.94 -1.22
N VAL A 68 -0.96 -4.43 -1.89
CA VAL A 68 -1.02 -3.10 -2.52
C VAL A 68 -2.16 -3.02 -3.53
N HIS A 69 -2.28 -4.00 -4.41
CA HIS A 69 -3.35 -4.02 -5.41
C HIS A 69 -4.74 -4.20 -4.79
N GLU A 70 -4.87 -5.01 -3.76
CA GLU A 70 -6.14 -5.19 -3.02
C GLU A 70 -6.63 -3.86 -2.45
N ILE A 71 -5.75 -3.12 -1.77
CA ILE A 71 -6.07 -1.81 -1.21
C ILE A 71 -6.44 -0.82 -2.33
N ALA A 72 -5.68 -0.81 -3.42
CA ALA A 72 -5.93 0.05 -4.57
C ALA A 72 -7.31 -0.24 -5.19
N GLU A 73 -7.66 -1.50 -5.43
CA GLU A 73 -8.97 -1.88 -5.95
C GLU A 73 -10.11 -1.44 -5.03
N ARG A 74 -9.93 -1.61 -3.74
CA ARG A 74 -10.93 -1.16 -2.76
C ARG A 74 -11.13 0.35 -2.80
N ILE A 75 -10.06 1.13 -2.94
CA ILE A 75 -10.16 2.59 -3.10
C ILE A 75 -10.90 2.95 -4.39
N VAL A 76 -10.59 2.30 -5.50
CA VAL A 76 -11.27 2.52 -6.78
C VAL A 76 -12.77 2.21 -6.67
N ASP A 77 -13.13 1.11 -6.00
CA ASP A 77 -14.53 0.73 -5.79
C ASP A 77 -15.28 1.74 -4.92
N LEU A 78 -14.64 2.25 -3.88
CA LEU A 78 -15.22 3.32 -3.03
C LEU A 78 -15.48 4.61 -3.83
N CYS A 79 -14.69 4.87 -4.85
CA CYS A 79 -14.82 6.03 -5.73
C CYS A 79 -15.77 5.80 -6.93
N ALA A 80 -16.56 4.73 -6.94
CA ALA A 80 -17.60 4.50 -7.95
C ALA A 80 -18.62 5.66 -7.99
N ALA A 81 -18.91 6.27 -6.84
CA ALA A 81 -19.51 7.58 -6.72
C ALA A 81 -18.46 8.57 -6.19
N PRO A 82 -18.49 9.86 -6.57
CA PRO A 82 -17.53 10.84 -6.07
C PRO A 82 -17.51 10.91 -4.55
N ARG A 83 -16.30 10.85 -3.95
CA ARG A 83 -16.09 10.87 -2.50
C ARG A 83 -14.96 11.78 -2.11
N GLY A 84 -15.10 12.46 -0.97
CA GLY A 84 -14.02 13.19 -0.32
C GLY A 84 -13.03 12.25 0.36
N PHE A 85 -11.82 12.77 0.62
CA PHE A 85 -10.75 12.01 1.26
C PHE A 85 -11.16 11.45 2.62
N GLU A 86 -11.81 12.23 3.46
CA GLU A 86 -12.21 11.80 4.81
C GLU A 86 -13.19 10.61 4.77
N ASP A 87 -14.12 10.63 3.82
CA ASP A 87 -15.06 9.54 3.62
C ASP A 87 -14.35 8.26 3.13
N ILE A 88 -13.44 8.39 2.16
CA ILE A 88 -12.63 7.26 1.69
C ILE A 88 -11.84 6.65 2.86
N LEU A 89 -11.18 7.47 3.66
CA LEU A 89 -10.38 7.01 4.80
C LEU A 89 -11.26 6.29 5.84
N GLN A 90 -12.41 6.86 6.18
CA GLN A 90 -13.35 6.26 7.12
C GLN A 90 -13.86 4.90 6.62
N GLN A 91 -14.21 4.81 5.34
CA GLN A 91 -14.68 3.57 4.73
C GLN A 91 -13.58 2.48 4.70
N LEU A 92 -12.33 2.85 4.46
CA LEU A 92 -11.22 1.92 4.50
C LEU A 92 -10.98 1.39 5.93
N PHE A 93 -11.01 2.26 6.93
CA PHE A 93 -10.90 1.84 8.33
C PHE A 93 -12.01 0.85 8.70
N ALA A 94 -13.24 1.14 8.33
CA ALA A 94 -14.38 0.25 8.57
C ALA A 94 -14.20 -1.10 7.84
N ALA A 95 -13.79 -1.08 6.58
CA ALA A 95 -13.61 -2.28 5.76
C ALA A 95 -12.52 -3.21 6.28
N TYR A 96 -11.45 -2.66 6.85
CA TYR A 96 -10.33 -3.43 7.39
C TYR A 96 -10.41 -3.65 8.91
N GLY A 97 -11.48 -3.20 9.56
CA GLY A 97 -11.64 -3.33 11.01
C GLY A 97 -10.59 -2.57 11.82
N LEU A 98 -10.09 -1.45 11.28
CA LEU A 98 -9.08 -0.63 11.94
C LEU A 98 -9.72 0.39 12.87
N THR A 99 -9.03 0.69 13.98
CA THR A 99 -9.47 1.72 14.93
C THR A 99 -8.87 3.07 14.57
N MET A 100 -9.72 4.08 14.41
CA MET A 100 -9.28 5.44 14.14
C MET A 100 -8.74 6.08 15.41
N SER A 101 -7.49 6.54 15.35
CA SER A 101 -6.84 7.39 16.35
C SER A 101 -6.14 8.52 15.61
N PHE A 102 -5.64 9.51 16.34
CA PHE A 102 -4.89 10.60 15.72
C PHE A 102 -3.66 10.09 14.96
N GLU A 103 -2.89 9.19 15.57
CA GLU A 103 -1.70 8.59 14.96
C GLU A 103 -2.06 7.78 13.72
N GLN A 104 -3.10 6.96 13.79
CA GLN A 104 -3.55 6.16 12.65
C GLN A 104 -4.13 7.04 11.54
N TYR A 105 -4.84 8.09 11.88
CA TYR A 105 -5.31 9.06 10.90
C TYR A 105 -4.15 9.67 10.11
N VAL A 106 -3.09 10.08 10.80
CA VAL A 106 -1.91 10.68 10.15
C VAL A 106 -1.17 9.65 9.29
N LEU A 107 -0.84 8.49 9.84
CA LEU A 107 -0.02 7.46 9.17
C LEU A 107 -0.78 6.81 8.00
N VAL A 108 -1.95 6.27 8.25
CA VAL A 108 -2.76 5.61 7.21
C VAL A 108 -3.31 6.64 6.23
N GLY A 109 -3.70 7.81 6.71
CA GLY A 109 -4.14 8.91 5.86
C GLY A 109 -3.08 9.35 4.87
N SER A 110 -1.82 9.42 5.29
CA SER A 110 -0.69 9.71 4.40
C SER A 110 -0.54 8.64 3.32
N THR A 111 -0.61 7.37 3.68
CA THR A 111 -0.54 6.25 2.73
C THR A 111 -1.72 6.26 1.75
N VAL A 112 -2.92 6.51 2.22
CA VAL A 112 -4.12 6.61 1.34
C VAL A 112 -3.96 7.74 0.34
N ARG A 113 -3.39 8.88 0.73
CA ARG A 113 -3.07 9.97 -0.21
C ARG A 113 -2.07 9.53 -1.28
N SER A 114 -1.08 8.72 -0.92
CA SER A 114 -0.13 8.15 -1.88
C SER A 114 -0.82 7.21 -2.88
N TYR A 115 -1.76 6.38 -2.44
CA TYR A 115 -2.59 5.55 -3.33
C TYR A 115 -3.44 6.40 -4.28
N LEU A 116 -4.11 7.42 -3.76
CA LEU A 116 -4.96 8.31 -4.55
C LEU A 116 -4.16 9.04 -5.65
N ALA A 117 -2.98 9.54 -5.32
CA ALA A 117 -2.09 10.18 -6.28
C ALA A 117 -1.64 9.18 -7.37
N TRP A 118 -1.22 8.00 -6.99
CA TRP A 118 -0.81 6.95 -7.93
C TRP A 118 -1.97 6.50 -8.83
N LEU A 119 -3.16 6.29 -8.27
CA LEU A 119 -4.34 5.89 -9.03
C LEU A 119 -4.79 7.00 -10.01
N LYS A 120 -4.60 8.27 -9.64
CA LYS A 120 -4.82 9.39 -10.57
C LYS A 120 -3.78 9.38 -11.68
N ASP A 121 -2.50 9.24 -11.37
CA ASP A 121 -1.42 9.24 -12.34
C ASP A 121 -1.52 8.07 -13.33
N THR A 122 -2.06 6.94 -12.90
CA THR A 122 -2.31 5.76 -13.75
C THR A 122 -3.66 5.79 -14.47
N GLY A 123 -4.44 6.87 -14.34
CA GLY A 123 -5.70 7.07 -15.05
C GLY A 123 -6.88 6.29 -14.51
N ARG A 124 -6.81 5.77 -13.30
CA ARG A 124 -7.90 5.00 -12.67
C ARG A 124 -8.85 5.85 -11.84
N LEU A 125 -8.35 6.95 -11.31
CA LEU A 125 -9.14 7.96 -10.59
C LEU A 125 -8.95 9.34 -11.22
N THR A 126 -9.93 10.19 -10.99
CA THR A 126 -9.86 11.61 -11.34
C THR A 126 -10.27 12.45 -10.13
N ALA A 127 -9.76 13.70 -10.07
CA ALA A 127 -10.15 14.67 -9.08
C ALA A 127 -11.24 15.58 -9.66
N LEU A 128 -12.33 15.74 -8.93
CA LEU A 128 -13.45 16.63 -9.25
C LEU A 128 -13.49 17.76 -8.24
N PHE A 129 -13.78 18.96 -8.71
CA PHE A 129 -13.96 20.14 -7.87
C PHE A 129 -15.38 20.66 -8.03
N GLU A 130 -16.11 20.73 -6.92
CA GLU A 130 -17.50 21.13 -6.86
C GLU A 130 -17.71 22.04 -5.64
N ASP A 131 -18.09 23.28 -5.86
CA ASP A 131 -18.25 24.30 -4.81
C ASP A 131 -17.03 24.46 -3.89
N GLY A 132 -15.81 24.35 -4.45
CA GLY A 132 -14.57 24.42 -3.69
C GLY A 132 -14.19 23.15 -2.96
N TRP A 133 -14.99 22.10 -3.02
CA TRP A 133 -14.68 20.78 -2.47
C TRP A 133 -14.06 19.89 -3.52
N MET A 134 -12.99 19.21 -3.12
CA MET A 134 -12.36 18.18 -3.94
C MET A 134 -12.94 16.81 -3.63
N ARG A 135 -13.27 16.06 -4.69
CA ARG A 135 -13.72 14.68 -4.59
C ARG A 135 -12.94 13.79 -5.55
N TRP A 136 -12.78 12.57 -5.18
CA TRP A 136 -12.19 11.52 -6.01
C TRP A 136 -13.28 10.70 -6.66
N ALA A 137 -13.12 10.41 -7.94
CA ALA A 137 -14.06 9.60 -8.69
C ALA A 137 -13.34 8.60 -9.58
N ARG A 138 -13.95 7.43 -9.75
CA ARG A 138 -13.48 6.43 -10.71
C ARG A 138 -13.66 6.94 -12.13
N VAL A 139 -12.63 6.73 -12.94
CA VAL A 139 -12.67 7.03 -14.39
C VAL A 139 -13.53 6.02 -15.12
#